data_efdf15fa300eb7e86493c9c47a321fff
#
_entry.id   efdf15fa300eb7e86493c9c47a321fff
#
_cell.length_a   1.000
_cell.length_b   1.000
_cell.length_c   1.000
_cell.angle_alpha   90.00
_cell.angle_beta   90.00
_cell.angle_gamma   90.00
#
_symmetry.space_group_name_H-M   'P 1'
#
loop_
_entity.id
_entity.type
_entity.pdbx_description
1 polymer ?
#
loop_
_entity_poly.entity_id
_entity_poly.type
_entity_poly.pdbx_seq_one_letter_code
_entity_poly.pdbx_strand_id
1 'polypeptide(L)'
;YIMLIGGKKFYQFTAIDVLSKRRALRVYPSQSSHNAALFLKECLVSFPYPIIALQTDNGAPFLKEFEKLCKSLNIVHYFIHPRTPKENTYVERSHESDEYEFYQNGKVSSLLPVMQENIREWEDAWNNFRPHEALGQITPAAFSKKIKLRGLPTQSVVVLQA
;
A
#
# COMPACT_ATOMS: atom_id res chain seq x y z
N TYR A 1 0.27 -7.44 -6.69
CA TYR A 1 1.47 -7.79 -7.47
C TYR A 1 1.91 -9.22 -7.14
N ILE A 2 2.16 -10.03 -8.17
CA ILE A 2 2.49 -11.45 -8.02
C ILE A 2 3.99 -11.66 -8.25
N MET A 3 4.64 -12.35 -7.34
CA MET A 3 6.05 -12.69 -7.41
C MET A 3 6.26 -14.20 -7.40
N LEU A 4 7.24 -14.67 -8.16
CA LEU A 4 7.70 -16.08 -8.13
C LEU A 4 9.15 -16.11 -7.62
N ILE A 5 9.34 -16.56 -6.39
CA ILE A 5 10.64 -16.59 -5.73
C ILE A 5 10.95 -18.03 -5.28
N GLY A 6 12.03 -18.60 -5.81
CA GLY A 6 12.41 -19.99 -5.47
C GLY A 6 11.30 -21.02 -5.74
N GLY A 7 10.53 -20.86 -6.82
CA GLY A 7 9.40 -21.72 -7.16
C GLY A 7 8.13 -21.53 -6.35
N LYS A 8 8.12 -20.59 -5.39
CA LYS A 8 6.94 -20.24 -4.58
C LYS A 8 6.29 -18.95 -5.07
N LYS A 9 4.96 -18.93 -5.12
CA LYS A 9 4.16 -17.73 -5.39
C LYS A 9 3.95 -16.91 -4.13
N PHE A 10 4.22 -15.61 -4.23
CA PHE A 10 3.88 -14.63 -3.22
C PHE A 10 3.05 -13.51 -3.84
N TYR A 11 2.22 -12.88 -3.01
CA TYR A 11 1.34 -11.80 -3.41
C TYR A 11 1.64 -10.58 -2.55
N GLN A 12 2.14 -9.53 -3.19
CA GLN A 12 2.36 -8.25 -2.54
C GLN A 12 1.06 -7.46 -2.54
N PHE A 13 0.67 -7.01 -1.36
CA PHE A 13 -0.38 -6.04 -1.15
C PHE A 13 0.25 -4.68 -0.91
N THR A 14 -0.24 -3.68 -1.62
CA THR A 14 0.27 -2.30 -1.57
C THR A 14 -0.87 -1.35 -1.26
N ALA A 15 -0.67 -0.46 -0.31
CA ALA A 15 -1.57 0.64 -0.01
C ALA A 15 -0.81 1.96 -0.05
N ILE A 16 -1.32 2.97 -0.74
CA ILE A 16 -0.72 4.31 -0.84
C ILE A 16 -1.75 5.37 -0.50
N ASP A 17 -1.41 6.24 0.44
CA ASP A 17 -2.17 7.46 0.70
C ASP A 17 -1.95 8.47 -0.43
N VAL A 18 -3.05 8.88 -1.05
CA VAL A 18 -3.04 9.79 -2.21
C VAL A 18 -2.41 11.14 -1.88
N LEU A 19 -2.57 11.62 -0.66
CA LEU A 19 -2.06 12.91 -0.23
C LEU A 19 -0.57 12.86 0.11
N SER A 20 -0.20 12.04 1.08
CA SER A 20 1.16 12.02 1.64
C SER A 20 2.13 11.13 0.88
N LYS A 21 1.65 10.31 -0.07
CA LYS A 21 2.43 9.25 -0.75
C LYS A 21 3.01 8.20 0.21
N ARG A 22 2.56 8.23 1.46
CA ARG A 22 2.91 7.20 2.43
C ARG A 22 2.33 5.88 2.00
N ARG A 23 3.10 4.79 2.14
CA ARG A 23 2.64 3.47 1.74
C ARG A 23 2.79 2.42 2.84
N ALA A 24 2.02 1.36 2.72
CA ALA A 24 2.18 0.12 3.46
C ALA A 24 2.33 -1.04 2.46
N LEU A 25 3.22 -1.97 2.76
CA LEU A 25 3.54 -3.12 1.94
C LEU A 25 3.50 -4.39 2.78
N ARG A 26 2.83 -5.45 2.28
CA ARG A 26 2.86 -6.77 2.90
C ARG A 26 2.88 -7.85 1.84
N VAL A 27 3.42 -8.99 2.22
CA VAL A 27 3.50 -10.17 1.35
C VAL A 27 2.69 -11.31 1.98
N TYR A 28 1.86 -11.94 1.17
CA TYR A 28 1.03 -13.06 1.59
C TYR A 28 1.19 -14.25 0.66
N PRO A 29 0.94 -15.49 1.14
CA PRO A 29 1.00 -16.69 0.33
C PRO A 29 -0.20 -16.83 -0.62
N SER A 30 -1.24 -16.03 -0.44
CA SER A 30 -2.43 -16.05 -1.30
C SER A 30 -3.08 -14.67 -1.41
N GLN A 31 -3.77 -14.47 -2.53
CA GLN A 31 -4.55 -13.27 -2.84
C GLN A 31 -6.02 -13.51 -2.44
N SER A 32 -6.28 -13.55 -1.13
CA SER A 32 -7.60 -13.82 -0.58
C SER A 32 -8.25 -12.59 0.07
N SER A 33 -9.57 -12.57 0.18
CA SER A 33 -10.32 -11.51 0.87
C SER A 33 -9.97 -11.45 2.37
N HIS A 34 -9.63 -12.59 2.98
CA HIS A 34 -9.13 -12.66 4.33
C HIS A 34 -7.80 -11.91 4.48
N ASN A 35 -6.83 -12.18 3.59
CA ASN A 35 -5.53 -11.49 3.62
C ASN A 35 -5.66 -9.99 3.31
N ALA A 36 -6.58 -9.60 2.43
CA ALA A 36 -6.88 -8.20 2.18
C ALA A 36 -7.45 -7.51 3.43
N ALA A 37 -8.33 -8.18 4.18
CA ALA A 37 -8.86 -7.67 5.44
C ALA A 37 -7.78 -7.56 6.53
N LEU A 38 -6.88 -8.54 6.64
CA LEU A 38 -5.71 -8.46 7.53
C LEU A 38 -4.81 -7.29 7.16
N PHE A 39 -4.52 -7.12 5.87
CA PHE A 39 -3.70 -6.02 5.39
C PHE A 39 -4.34 -4.65 5.68
N LEU A 40 -5.65 -4.50 5.52
CA LEU A 40 -6.36 -3.27 5.89
C LEU A 40 -6.19 -2.95 7.37
N LYS A 41 -6.29 -3.94 8.26
CA LYS A 41 -6.05 -3.73 9.70
C LYS A 41 -4.63 -3.23 9.99
N GLU A 42 -3.63 -3.74 9.29
CA GLU A 42 -2.26 -3.24 9.40
C GLU A 42 -2.13 -1.81 8.86
N CYS A 43 -2.80 -1.49 7.76
CA CYS A 43 -2.84 -0.12 7.23
C CYS A 43 -3.41 0.89 8.24
N LEU A 44 -4.47 0.53 8.97
CA LEU A 44 -5.07 1.40 10.00
C LEU A 44 -4.08 1.78 11.12
N VAL A 45 -3.09 0.93 11.37
CA VAL A 45 -2.03 1.20 12.35
C VAL A 45 -0.86 1.95 11.73
N SER A 46 -0.53 1.66 10.47
CA SER A 46 0.66 2.20 9.78
C SER A 46 0.48 3.64 9.30
N PHE A 47 -0.73 4.01 8.90
CA PHE A 47 -1.00 5.37 8.42
C PHE A 47 -1.18 6.35 9.58
N PRO A 48 -0.61 7.57 9.49
CA PRO A 48 -0.63 8.55 10.58
C PRO A 48 -1.98 9.26 10.73
N TYR A 49 -2.93 9.00 9.84
CA TYR A 49 -4.25 9.62 9.78
C TYR A 49 -5.33 8.57 9.65
N PRO A 50 -6.56 8.85 10.11
CA PRO A 50 -7.70 7.97 9.86
C PRO A 50 -7.91 7.72 8.37
N ILE A 51 -8.05 6.48 7.96
CA ILE A 51 -8.46 6.11 6.61
C ILE A 51 -9.96 6.28 6.52
N ILE A 52 -10.43 7.22 5.70
CA ILE A 52 -11.85 7.49 5.51
C ILE A 52 -12.42 6.86 4.23
N ALA A 53 -11.55 6.62 3.26
CA ALA A 53 -11.93 6.04 2.00
C ALA A 53 -10.83 5.14 1.45
N LEU A 54 -11.24 4.08 0.78
CA LEU A 54 -10.38 3.15 0.07
C LEU A 54 -10.80 3.06 -1.38
N GLN A 55 -9.83 3.04 -2.27
CA GLN A 55 -10.02 2.78 -3.68
C GLN A 55 -9.27 1.51 -4.06
N THR A 56 -9.97 0.55 -4.68
CA THR A 56 -9.39 -0.72 -5.13
C THR A 56 -9.83 -1.04 -6.55
N ASP A 57 -9.17 -1.99 -7.19
CA ASP A 57 -9.73 -2.63 -8.37
C ASP A 57 -10.92 -3.55 -7.99
N ASN A 58 -11.60 -4.11 -8.99
CA ASN A 58 -12.71 -5.06 -8.80
C ASN A 58 -12.23 -6.49 -8.51
N GLY A 59 -11.02 -6.66 -8.01
CA GLY A 59 -10.43 -7.96 -7.71
C GLY A 59 -11.13 -8.72 -6.60
N ALA A 60 -11.19 -10.03 -6.71
CA ALA A 60 -11.81 -10.90 -5.70
C ALA A 60 -11.32 -10.70 -4.26
N PRO A 61 -10.05 -10.30 -3.99
CA PRO A 61 -9.57 -10.00 -2.64
C PRO A 61 -10.35 -8.89 -1.94
N PHE A 62 -10.89 -7.92 -2.69
CA PHE A 62 -11.54 -6.73 -2.14
C PHE A 62 -13.06 -6.88 -1.96
N LEU A 63 -13.57 -8.10 -2.09
CA LEU A 63 -14.97 -8.47 -1.85
C LEU A 63 -15.14 -9.14 -0.47
N LYS A 64 -16.34 -9.62 -0.17
CA LYS A 64 -16.66 -10.48 1.00
C LYS A 64 -16.14 -9.94 2.35
N GLU A 65 -15.11 -10.56 2.94
CA GLU A 65 -14.57 -10.20 4.26
C GLU A 65 -14.01 -8.78 4.29
N PHE A 66 -13.32 -8.38 3.21
CA PHE A 66 -12.78 -7.03 3.07
C PHE A 66 -13.88 -5.97 3.09
N GLU A 67 -14.95 -6.15 2.29
CA GLU A 67 -16.08 -5.22 2.29
C GLU A 67 -16.82 -5.16 3.63
N LYS A 68 -17.00 -6.33 4.30
CA LYS A 68 -17.59 -6.36 5.63
C LYS A 68 -16.78 -5.55 6.63
N LEU A 69 -15.44 -5.66 6.57
CA LEU A 69 -14.54 -4.88 7.41
C LEU A 69 -14.65 -3.38 7.12
N CYS A 70 -14.63 -2.96 5.85
CA CYS A 70 -14.81 -1.56 5.48
C CYS A 70 -16.13 -0.98 6.04
N LYS A 71 -17.23 -1.71 5.88
CA LYS A 71 -18.54 -1.31 6.42
C LYS A 71 -18.52 -1.18 7.95
N SER A 72 -17.91 -2.14 8.67
CA SER A 72 -17.83 -2.13 10.13
C SER A 72 -16.99 -0.95 10.67
N LEU A 73 -16.06 -0.44 9.87
CA LEU A 73 -15.18 0.68 10.21
C LEU A 73 -15.67 2.03 9.67
N ASN A 74 -16.83 2.08 9.00
CA ASN A 74 -17.36 3.24 8.31
C ASN A 74 -16.38 3.84 7.28
N ILE A 75 -15.60 2.98 6.64
CA ILE A 75 -14.69 3.35 5.56
C ILE A 75 -15.43 3.22 4.23
N VAL A 76 -15.45 4.29 3.44
CA VAL A 76 -16.08 4.28 2.12
C VAL A 76 -15.18 3.51 1.15
N HIS A 77 -15.73 2.49 0.51
CA HIS A 77 -15.00 1.67 -0.45
C HIS A 77 -15.46 1.99 -1.88
N TYR A 78 -14.53 2.45 -2.71
CA TYR A 78 -14.72 2.74 -4.12
C TYR A 78 -13.99 1.72 -4.99
N PHE A 79 -14.61 1.32 -6.08
CA PHE A 79 -13.94 0.54 -7.12
C PHE A 79 -13.44 1.46 -8.23
N ILE A 80 -12.23 1.20 -8.70
CA ILE A 80 -11.66 1.86 -9.89
C ILE A 80 -12.52 1.47 -11.10
N HIS A 81 -12.90 2.46 -11.90
CA HIS A 81 -13.67 2.20 -13.11
C HIS A 81 -12.83 1.43 -14.13
N PRO A 82 -13.38 0.40 -14.78
CA PRO A 82 -12.71 -0.30 -15.86
C PRO A 82 -12.22 0.70 -16.93
N ARG A 83 -10.98 0.55 -17.38
CA ARG A 83 -10.35 1.40 -18.43
C ARG A 83 -10.06 2.85 -18.05
N THR A 84 -9.88 3.17 -16.78
CA THR A 84 -9.40 4.48 -16.32
C THR A 84 -7.96 4.38 -15.76
N PRO A 85 -6.93 4.35 -16.63
CA PRO A 85 -5.52 4.16 -16.21
C PRO A 85 -5.05 5.24 -15.21
N LYS A 86 -5.61 6.44 -15.27
CA LYS A 86 -5.22 7.56 -14.39
C LYS A 86 -5.53 7.32 -12.92
N GLU A 87 -6.50 6.49 -12.60
CA GLU A 87 -6.93 6.24 -11.22
C GLU A 87 -5.97 5.32 -10.46
N ASN A 88 -5.19 4.49 -11.18
CA ASN A 88 -4.26 3.53 -10.58
C ASN A 88 -2.77 3.96 -10.68
N THR A 89 -2.50 5.10 -11.28
CA THR A 89 -1.14 5.56 -11.61
C THR A 89 -0.20 5.62 -10.40
N TYR A 90 -0.71 5.89 -9.21
CA TYR A 90 0.12 5.96 -7.99
C TYR A 90 0.66 4.60 -7.58
N VAL A 91 -0.17 3.57 -7.64
CA VAL A 91 0.22 2.21 -7.28
C VAL A 91 1.10 1.60 -8.37
N GLU A 92 0.77 1.81 -9.64
CA GLU A 92 1.57 1.35 -10.79
C GLU A 92 3.00 1.90 -10.73
N ARG A 93 3.17 3.20 -10.55
CA ARG A 93 4.50 3.83 -10.38
C ARG A 93 5.25 3.31 -9.15
N SER A 94 4.52 3.01 -8.09
CA SER A 94 5.09 2.40 -6.88
C SER A 94 5.62 1.00 -7.17
N HIS A 95 4.89 0.20 -7.95
CA HIS A 95 5.34 -1.13 -8.36
C HIS A 95 6.55 -1.11 -9.30
N GLU A 96 6.64 -0.12 -10.18
CA GLU A 96 7.86 0.10 -10.99
C GLU A 96 9.07 0.36 -10.08
N SER A 97 8.93 1.21 -9.06
CA SER A 97 9.99 1.42 -8.08
C SER A 97 10.33 0.15 -7.29
N ASP A 98 9.32 -0.66 -6.91
CA ASP A 98 9.54 -1.93 -6.24
C ASP A 98 10.35 -2.89 -7.11
N GLU A 99 10.04 -2.98 -8.41
CA GLU A 99 10.76 -3.82 -9.35
C GLU A 99 12.23 -3.41 -9.46
N TYR A 100 12.50 -2.13 -9.74
CA TYR A 100 13.87 -1.67 -10.01
C TYR A 100 14.71 -1.44 -8.76
N GLU A 101 14.13 -0.92 -7.68
CA GLU A 101 14.88 -0.49 -6.49
C GLU A 101 14.94 -1.58 -5.40
N PHE A 102 14.01 -2.52 -5.40
CA PHE A 102 13.93 -3.58 -4.38
C PHE A 102 14.13 -4.97 -4.95
N TYR A 103 13.26 -5.45 -5.86
CA TYR A 103 13.32 -6.84 -6.33
C TYR A 103 14.56 -7.16 -7.14
N GLN A 104 15.00 -6.28 -8.03
CA GLN A 104 16.21 -6.48 -8.83
C GLN A 104 17.52 -6.33 -8.00
N ASN A 105 17.46 -5.69 -6.84
CA ASN A 105 18.61 -5.52 -5.94
C ASN A 105 18.80 -6.69 -4.96
N GLY A 106 18.10 -7.81 -5.14
CA GLY A 106 18.41 -9.08 -4.51
C GLY A 106 17.95 -9.24 -3.05
N LYS A 107 17.19 -8.32 -2.49
CA LYS A 107 16.56 -8.45 -1.15
C LYS A 107 15.30 -9.34 -1.17
N VAL A 108 15.35 -10.45 -1.90
CA VAL A 108 14.24 -11.39 -2.03
C VAL A 108 14.52 -12.70 -1.33
N SER A 109 13.52 -13.33 -0.76
CA SER A 109 13.63 -14.61 -0.07
C SER A 109 12.42 -15.51 -0.35
N SER A 110 12.66 -16.80 -0.54
CA SER A 110 11.61 -17.82 -0.62
C SER A 110 11.02 -18.20 0.74
N LEU A 111 11.59 -17.67 1.84
CA LEU A 111 11.05 -17.82 3.19
C LEU A 111 10.15 -16.61 3.51
N LEU A 112 8.86 -16.87 3.68
CA LEU A 112 7.86 -15.80 3.89
C LEU A 112 8.21 -14.85 5.06
N PRO A 113 8.67 -15.29 6.24
CA PRO A 113 9.05 -14.38 7.32
C PRO A 113 10.19 -13.44 6.94
N VAL A 114 11.21 -13.96 6.25
CA VAL A 114 12.36 -13.15 5.78
C VAL A 114 11.91 -12.16 4.71
N MET A 115 11.10 -12.62 3.76
CA MET A 115 10.55 -11.74 2.73
C MET A 115 9.68 -10.63 3.32
N GLN A 116 8.90 -10.95 4.36
CA GLN A 116 8.06 -9.97 5.07
C GLN A 116 8.91 -8.91 5.79
N GLU A 117 10.05 -9.30 6.37
CA GLU A 117 11.00 -8.36 6.98
C GLU A 117 11.63 -7.44 5.93
N ASN A 118 12.15 -8.03 4.85
CA ASN A 118 12.78 -7.26 3.76
C ASN A 118 11.81 -6.23 3.14
N ILE A 119 10.52 -6.58 2.97
CA ILE A 119 9.53 -5.66 2.41
C ILE A 119 9.18 -4.54 3.39
N ARG A 120 9.24 -4.82 4.72
CA ARG A 120 9.05 -3.78 5.75
C ARG A 120 10.21 -2.80 5.80
N GLU A 121 11.45 -3.27 5.64
CA GLU A 121 12.62 -2.39 5.51
C GLU A 121 12.48 -1.48 4.29
N TRP A 122 11.98 -2.02 3.17
CA TRP A 122 11.74 -1.23 1.97
C TRP A 122 10.59 -0.22 2.17
N GLU A 123 9.51 -0.61 2.84
CA GLU A 123 8.44 0.32 3.24
C GLU A 123 9.00 1.46 4.10
N ASP A 124 9.87 1.15 5.06
CA ASP A 124 10.51 2.16 5.92
C ASP A 124 11.40 3.10 5.11
N ALA A 125 12.22 2.56 4.21
CA ALA A 125 13.05 3.35 3.30
C ALA A 125 12.22 4.32 2.44
N TRP A 126 11.11 3.85 1.88
CA TRP A 126 10.19 4.67 1.11
C TRP A 126 9.58 5.81 1.92
N ASN A 127 9.09 5.49 3.11
CA ASN A 127 8.34 6.44 3.93
C ASN A 127 9.22 7.47 4.64
N ASN A 128 10.42 7.07 5.06
CA ASN A 128 11.24 7.87 5.97
C ASN A 128 12.53 8.42 5.35
N PHE A 129 13.03 7.81 4.27
CA PHE A 129 14.34 8.17 3.72
C PHE A 129 14.28 8.61 2.25
N ARG A 130 13.41 8.04 1.44
CA ARG A 130 13.31 8.35 0.02
C ARG A 130 12.58 9.67 -0.21
N PRO A 131 13.22 10.69 -0.83
CA PRO A 131 12.53 11.92 -1.22
C PRO A 131 11.63 11.67 -2.44
N HIS A 132 10.50 12.37 -2.48
CA HIS A 132 9.53 12.26 -3.55
C HIS A 132 9.34 13.60 -4.27
N GLU A 133 9.50 13.60 -5.58
CA GLU A 133 9.31 14.80 -6.41
C GLU A 133 7.91 15.42 -6.21
N ALA A 134 6.88 14.59 -6.22
CA ALA A 134 5.49 15.01 -6.01
C ALA A 134 5.22 15.67 -4.64
N LEU A 135 6.14 15.53 -3.69
CA LEU A 135 6.07 16.15 -2.36
C LEU A 135 7.05 17.34 -2.21
N GLY A 136 7.71 17.75 -3.29
CA GLY A 136 8.73 18.79 -3.26
C GLY A 136 10.06 18.30 -2.70
N GLN A 137 10.49 17.10 -3.08
CA GLN A 137 11.77 16.47 -2.69
C GLN A 137 11.90 16.20 -1.18
N ILE A 138 10.78 16.00 -0.50
CA ILE A 138 10.78 15.54 0.90
C ILE A 138 10.17 14.15 1.03
N THR A 139 10.43 13.50 2.16
CA THR A 139 9.89 12.16 2.42
C THR A 139 8.40 12.21 2.78
N PRO A 140 7.64 11.12 2.56
CA PRO A 140 6.24 11.00 3.01
C PRO A 140 6.06 11.31 4.50
N ALA A 141 6.98 10.87 5.35
CA ALA A 141 6.94 11.14 6.78
C ALA A 141 7.13 12.63 7.10
N ALA A 142 8.10 13.30 6.45
CA ALA A 142 8.32 14.73 6.62
C ALA A 142 7.13 15.56 6.12
N PHE A 143 6.53 15.16 4.99
CA PHE A 143 5.33 15.78 4.46
C PHE A 143 4.15 15.64 5.42
N SER A 144 3.90 14.44 5.94
CA SER A 144 2.83 14.17 6.92
C SER A 144 2.99 15.03 8.17
N LYS A 145 4.21 15.18 8.68
CA LYS A 145 4.51 16.05 9.81
C LYS A 145 4.22 17.52 9.48
N LYS A 146 4.61 17.99 8.30
CA LYS A 146 4.41 19.37 7.84
C LYS A 146 2.94 19.74 7.73
N ILE A 147 2.07 18.87 7.16
CA ILE A 147 0.64 19.16 7.05
C ILE A 147 -0.05 19.13 8.40
N LYS A 148 0.32 18.24 9.31
CA LYS A 148 -0.19 18.21 10.68
C LYS A 148 0.14 19.49 11.45
N LEU A 149 1.37 19.99 11.35
CA LEU A 149 1.80 21.24 11.98
C LEU A 149 1.06 22.47 11.43
N ARG A 150 0.57 22.42 10.20
CA ARG A 150 -0.21 23.49 9.57
C ARG A 150 -1.70 23.44 9.89
N GLY A 151 -2.16 22.49 10.68
CA GLY A 151 -3.57 22.32 11.03
C GLY A 151 -4.46 21.95 9.82
N LEU A 152 -3.87 21.43 8.74
CA LEU A 152 -4.63 21.00 7.57
C LEU A 152 -5.42 19.72 7.88
N PRO A 153 -6.57 19.50 7.21
CA PRO A 153 -7.35 18.27 7.37
C PRO A 153 -6.46 17.04 7.12
N THR A 154 -6.40 16.16 8.09
CA THR A 154 -5.55 14.97 8.06
C THR A 154 -6.43 13.73 7.96
N GLN A 155 -6.86 13.42 6.74
CA GLN A 155 -7.63 12.24 6.40
C GLN A 155 -6.94 11.50 5.26
N SER A 156 -6.90 10.18 5.33
CA SER A 156 -6.29 9.37 4.28
C SER A 156 -7.35 8.83 3.33
N VAL A 157 -7.14 9.09 2.04
CA VAL A 157 -7.75 8.36 0.95
C VAL A 157 -6.66 7.43 0.40
N VAL A 158 -6.87 6.14 0.52
CA VAL A 158 -5.86 5.13 0.23
C VAL A 158 -6.24 4.35 -1.02
N VAL A 159 -5.33 4.24 -1.97
CA VAL A 159 -5.42 3.30 -3.09
C VAL A 159 -4.76 2.00 -2.67
N LEU A 160 -5.47 0.88 -2.80
CA LEU A 160 -5.03 -0.43 -2.39
C LEU A 160 -5.08 -1.40 -3.56
N GLN A 161 -4.01 -2.17 -3.72
CA GLN A 161 -3.88 -3.22 -4.73
C GLN A 161 -3.30 -4.50 -4.13
N ALA A 162 -3.73 -5.64 -4.64
CA ALA A 162 -3.25 -6.96 -4.25
C ALA A 162 -2.58 -7.70 -5.41
#